data_ca27e6fb173ba625e61fede0ce5f8764
#
_entry.id   ca27e6fb173ba625e61fede0ce5f8764
#
_cell.length_a   1.000
_cell.length_b   1.000
_cell.length_c   1.000
_cell.angle_alpha   90.00
_cell.angle_beta   90.00
_cell.angle_gamma   90.00
#
_symmetry.space_group_name_H-M   'P 1'
#
loop_
_entity.id
_entity.type
_entity.pdbx_description
1 polymer ?
#
loop_
_entity_poly.entity_id
_entity_poly.type
_entity_poly.pdbx_seq_one_letter_code
_entity_poly.pdbx_strand_id
1 'polypeptide(L)'
;MLPADAGWLAAERPENPLVITVLLRVQGLTPARLREFLHVYWGAWERFRFRPEPYAGYWRWQKSADFDVRQHLDIVLDRFTALQQQPWINTVISQPLPIYRPLWKFWLAPNAVGGGLLLMRIHHCYADSASLAQLLEQLLTASPQQHPVLYGAAHPADLERWLQSAKDWLSERVFGAESSPPDNNPPRTAAVEPLPGPASSSAATALELAGQLGSYLTQPDDSLSNLSRPLTGQRQCCWSAAISDARLQAAAQALGVSSRDVLAACITVALQAQLGLSPQAMEQAQINLLLPVDVRSQLPASLTPALSEPGNGSGSAQLLLPIDGDSFVERVYRIKQEVRRLRGSLQPLLTWGLTACSAFLPELIKQTPLWPFAARPSAALASFDGAGVVRYLAGCRVDELVAWSPQIADAGVSVTACRYAGQLRLTVIADRSANLDVQRFQSDCTVALTQALASHLNY
;
A
#
# COMPACT_ATOMS: atom_id res chain seq x y z
N MET A 1 8.75 -0.68 -19.32
CA MET A 1 8.14 -0.70 -17.97
C MET A 1 8.90 -1.73 -17.14
N LEU A 2 9.17 -1.47 -15.85
CA LEU A 2 9.75 -2.51 -14.99
C LEU A 2 8.77 -3.66 -14.80
N PRO A 3 9.24 -4.91 -14.68
CA PRO A 3 8.34 -6.06 -14.47
C PRO A 3 7.47 -5.93 -13.23
N ALA A 4 8.01 -5.43 -12.11
CA ALA A 4 7.22 -5.20 -10.90
C ALA A 4 6.08 -4.19 -11.11
N ASP A 5 6.27 -3.16 -11.93
CA ASP A 5 5.22 -2.20 -12.30
C ASP A 5 4.18 -2.83 -13.24
N ALA A 6 4.65 -3.59 -14.24
CA ALA A 6 3.78 -4.27 -15.20
C ALA A 6 2.94 -5.38 -14.55
N GLY A 7 3.46 -6.03 -13.51
CA GLY A 7 2.73 -7.03 -12.74
C GLY A 7 1.44 -6.50 -12.10
N TRP A 8 1.42 -5.24 -11.66
CA TRP A 8 0.21 -4.62 -11.12
C TRP A 8 -0.88 -4.42 -12.17
N LEU A 9 -0.50 -4.14 -13.43
CA LEU A 9 -1.46 -4.12 -14.55
C LEU A 9 -1.96 -5.52 -14.90
N ALA A 10 -1.07 -6.52 -14.82
CA ALA A 10 -1.45 -7.90 -15.07
C ALA A 10 -2.40 -8.46 -13.99
N ALA A 11 -2.32 -7.94 -12.76
CA ALA A 11 -3.18 -8.33 -11.65
C ALA A 11 -4.49 -7.53 -11.58
N GLU A 12 -4.62 -6.43 -12.35
CA GLU A 12 -5.83 -5.61 -12.36
C GLU A 12 -7.02 -6.37 -13.00
N ARG A 13 -8.19 -6.15 -12.45
CA ARG A 13 -9.47 -6.64 -12.98
C ARG A 13 -10.53 -5.53 -12.92
N PRO A 14 -11.58 -5.61 -13.76
CA PRO A 14 -12.66 -4.61 -13.74
C PRO A 14 -13.28 -4.41 -12.35
N GLU A 15 -13.41 -5.50 -11.58
CA GLU A 15 -13.95 -5.49 -10.22
C GLU A 15 -12.91 -5.03 -9.19
N ASN A 16 -11.63 -5.06 -9.53
CA ASN A 16 -10.53 -4.67 -8.66
C ASN A 16 -9.52 -3.79 -9.37
N PRO A 17 -9.85 -2.53 -9.69
CA PRO A 17 -8.88 -1.56 -10.16
C PRO A 17 -7.87 -1.29 -9.03
N LEU A 18 -6.60 -1.55 -9.32
CA LEU A 18 -5.52 -1.45 -8.35
C LEU A 18 -5.02 0.00 -8.24
N VAL A 19 -5.88 0.87 -7.72
CA VAL A 19 -5.69 2.31 -7.63
C VAL A 19 -5.52 2.75 -6.18
N ILE A 20 -4.42 3.42 -5.88
CA ILE A 20 -4.22 4.13 -4.61
C ILE A 20 -4.99 5.45 -4.69
N THR A 21 -5.76 5.76 -3.66
CA THR A 21 -6.49 7.02 -3.53
C THR A 21 -5.95 7.79 -2.34
N VAL A 22 -5.63 9.07 -2.54
CA VAL A 22 -5.23 10.00 -1.47
C VAL A 22 -6.22 11.15 -1.44
N LEU A 23 -6.69 11.50 -0.26
CA LEU A 23 -7.50 12.68 0.00
C LEU A 23 -6.69 13.69 0.80
N LEU A 24 -6.66 14.91 0.32
CA LEU A 24 -6.13 16.06 1.05
C LEU A 24 -7.28 17.03 1.36
N ARG A 25 -7.34 17.51 2.59
CA ARG A 25 -8.17 18.68 2.94
C ARG A 25 -7.28 19.91 2.89
N VAL A 26 -7.59 20.82 1.99
CA VAL A 26 -6.71 21.94 1.65
C VAL A 26 -7.48 23.27 1.77
N GLN A 27 -6.96 24.19 2.58
CA GLN A 27 -7.62 25.48 2.81
C GLN A 27 -7.38 26.44 1.63
N GLY A 28 -8.47 26.93 1.03
CA GLY A 28 -8.41 27.98 0.01
C GLY A 28 -7.75 27.56 -1.31
N LEU A 29 -7.65 26.26 -1.60
CA LEU A 29 -7.14 25.78 -2.89
C LEU A 29 -8.15 26.06 -3.99
N THR A 30 -7.76 26.89 -4.95
CA THR A 30 -8.59 27.23 -6.09
C THR A 30 -8.29 26.33 -7.31
N PRO A 31 -9.25 26.15 -8.23
CA PRO A 31 -9.01 25.42 -9.48
C PRO A 31 -7.83 25.98 -10.30
N ALA A 32 -7.64 27.30 -10.31
CA ALA A 32 -6.55 27.93 -11.04
C ALA A 32 -5.18 27.56 -10.46
N ARG A 33 -5.01 27.69 -9.13
CA ARG A 33 -3.76 27.31 -8.44
C ARG A 33 -3.43 25.83 -8.62
N LEU A 34 -4.45 24.95 -8.53
CA LEU A 34 -4.21 23.54 -8.71
C LEU A 34 -3.82 23.20 -10.15
N ARG A 35 -4.44 23.81 -11.17
CA ARG A 35 -4.05 23.60 -12.57
C ARG A 35 -2.60 24.01 -12.82
N GLU A 36 -2.21 25.19 -12.33
CA GLU A 36 -0.83 25.67 -12.43
C GLU A 36 0.13 24.72 -11.73
N PHE A 37 -0.18 24.31 -10.50
CA PHE A 37 0.65 23.34 -9.75
C PHE A 37 0.81 22.01 -10.49
N LEU A 38 -0.27 21.45 -11.00
CA LEU A 38 -0.21 20.18 -11.75
C LEU A 38 0.57 20.33 -13.05
N HIS A 39 0.46 21.49 -13.73
CA HIS A 39 1.20 21.73 -14.96
C HIS A 39 2.71 21.88 -14.71
N VAL A 40 3.09 22.65 -13.70
CA VAL A 40 4.48 23.00 -13.42
C VAL A 40 5.22 21.86 -12.70
N TYR A 41 4.58 21.23 -11.71
CA TYR A 41 5.25 20.26 -10.84
C TYR A 41 4.89 18.81 -11.14
N TRP A 42 3.60 18.46 -11.14
CA TRP A 42 3.20 17.08 -11.41
C TRP A 42 3.52 16.66 -12.85
N GLY A 43 3.16 17.49 -13.81
CA GLY A 43 3.45 17.24 -15.23
C GLY A 43 4.94 17.36 -15.61
N ALA A 44 5.81 17.90 -14.73
CA ALA A 44 7.24 17.88 -14.93
C ALA A 44 7.87 16.49 -14.73
N TRP A 45 7.23 15.62 -13.95
CA TRP A 45 7.67 14.24 -13.79
C TRP A 45 7.35 13.46 -15.06
N GLU A 46 8.38 13.11 -15.79
CA GLU A 46 8.23 12.46 -17.10
C GLU A 46 7.37 11.19 -17.00
N ARG A 47 7.51 10.40 -15.94
CA ARG A 47 6.74 9.17 -15.70
C ARG A 47 5.23 9.41 -15.72
N PHE A 48 4.74 10.54 -15.23
CA PHE A 48 3.29 10.86 -15.24
C PHE A 48 2.76 11.36 -16.58
N ARG A 49 3.62 11.49 -17.58
CA ARG A 49 3.24 11.72 -18.98
C ARG A 49 3.13 10.44 -19.80
N PHE A 50 3.54 9.30 -19.23
CA PHE A 50 3.48 8.01 -19.89
C PHE A 50 2.19 7.28 -19.47
N ARG A 51 1.63 6.53 -20.41
CA ARG A 51 0.58 5.55 -20.19
C ARG A 51 1.12 4.15 -20.40
N PRO A 52 0.55 3.12 -19.74
CA PRO A 52 0.87 1.75 -20.08
C PRO A 52 0.30 1.41 -21.46
N GLU A 53 1.06 0.69 -22.26
CA GLU A 53 0.66 0.22 -23.58
C GLU A 53 1.07 -1.24 -23.74
N PRO A 54 0.14 -2.13 -24.18
CA PRO A 54 0.50 -3.52 -24.48
C PRO A 54 1.38 -3.56 -25.74
N TYR A 55 2.48 -4.31 -25.68
CA TYR A 55 3.42 -4.46 -26.79
C TYR A 55 4.04 -5.87 -26.76
N ALA A 56 3.81 -6.66 -27.81
CA ALA A 56 4.35 -8.02 -27.98
C ALA A 56 4.17 -8.94 -26.74
N GLY A 57 2.99 -8.90 -26.12
CA GLY A 57 2.67 -9.71 -24.94
C GLY A 57 3.20 -9.17 -23.61
N TYR A 58 3.73 -7.96 -23.59
CA TYR A 58 4.32 -7.31 -22.45
C TYR A 58 3.83 -5.86 -22.34
N TRP A 59 3.91 -5.21 -21.17
CA TRP A 59 3.56 -3.81 -20.96
C TRP A 59 4.77 -2.90 -21.07
N ARG A 60 4.66 -1.82 -21.86
CA ARG A 60 5.68 -0.77 -21.93
C ARG A 60 5.10 0.59 -21.53
N TRP A 61 5.98 1.50 -21.14
CA TRP A 61 5.62 2.89 -20.98
C TRP A 61 5.63 3.58 -22.36
N GLN A 62 4.48 4.14 -22.74
CA GLN A 62 4.34 4.92 -23.97
C GLN A 62 4.05 6.37 -23.60
N LYS A 63 4.89 7.30 -24.11
CA LYS A 63 4.65 8.72 -23.90
C LYS A 63 3.33 9.12 -24.56
N SER A 64 2.48 9.81 -23.82
CA SER A 64 1.20 10.31 -24.34
C SER A 64 1.48 11.53 -25.22
N ALA A 65 1.16 11.44 -26.54
CA ALA A 65 1.42 12.51 -27.49
C ALA A 65 0.61 13.77 -27.15
N ASP A 66 -0.66 13.56 -26.74
CA ASP A 66 -1.64 14.63 -26.44
C ASP A 66 -1.80 14.81 -24.92
N PHE A 67 -0.70 14.73 -24.17
CA PHE A 67 -0.75 14.91 -22.72
C PHE A 67 -1.20 16.33 -22.36
N ASP A 68 -2.35 16.42 -21.70
CA ASP A 68 -2.89 17.65 -21.16
C ASP A 68 -3.37 17.43 -19.72
N VAL A 69 -2.75 18.10 -18.77
CA VAL A 69 -3.09 18.05 -17.35
C VAL A 69 -4.58 18.35 -17.09
N ARG A 70 -5.21 19.20 -17.91
CA ARG A 70 -6.63 19.54 -17.78
C ARG A 70 -7.56 18.34 -17.92
N GLN A 71 -7.14 17.31 -18.66
CA GLN A 71 -7.90 16.07 -18.83
C GLN A 71 -7.83 15.15 -17.63
N HIS A 72 -6.91 15.43 -16.71
CA HIS A 72 -6.66 14.70 -15.48
C HIS A 72 -7.18 15.44 -14.23
N LEU A 73 -7.99 16.48 -14.40
CA LEU A 73 -8.53 17.26 -13.30
C LEU A 73 -10.03 17.54 -13.51
N ASP A 74 -10.85 17.01 -12.63
CA ASP A 74 -12.28 17.36 -12.53
C ASP A 74 -12.49 18.37 -11.38
N ILE A 75 -13.32 19.38 -11.63
CA ILE A 75 -13.71 20.36 -10.64
C ILE A 75 -15.18 20.15 -10.30
N VAL A 76 -15.46 19.93 -9.03
CA VAL A 76 -16.82 19.74 -8.50
C VAL A 76 -17.20 21.00 -7.73
N LEU A 77 -18.03 21.85 -8.35
CA LEU A 77 -18.39 23.15 -7.81
C LEU A 77 -19.51 23.08 -6.77
N ASP A 78 -20.19 21.96 -6.66
CA ASP A 78 -21.25 21.74 -5.70
C ASP A 78 -20.75 21.92 -4.26
N ARG A 79 -21.63 22.46 -3.42
CA ARG A 79 -21.37 22.54 -1.99
C ARG A 79 -21.75 21.19 -1.35
N PHE A 80 -20.75 20.40 -1.04
CA PHE A 80 -21.00 19.16 -0.29
C PHE A 80 -21.22 19.47 1.20
N THR A 81 -22.34 19.01 1.71
CA THR A 81 -22.51 18.81 3.15
C THR A 81 -21.65 17.65 3.62
N ALA A 82 -21.39 17.53 4.92
CA ALA A 82 -20.66 16.40 5.48
C ALA A 82 -21.28 15.05 5.08
N LEU A 83 -22.61 14.96 5.00
CA LEU A 83 -23.34 13.77 4.59
C LEU A 83 -23.18 13.40 3.11
N GLN A 84 -22.96 14.37 2.25
CA GLN A 84 -22.81 14.16 0.81
C GLN A 84 -21.35 13.83 0.40
N GLN A 85 -20.37 14.19 1.22
CA GLN A 85 -18.95 13.96 0.93
C GLN A 85 -18.65 12.47 0.80
N GLN A 86 -19.09 11.66 1.75
CA GLN A 86 -18.80 10.23 1.78
C GLN A 86 -19.38 9.46 0.58
N PRO A 87 -20.67 9.61 0.19
CA PRO A 87 -21.20 8.99 -1.02
C PRO A 87 -20.45 9.41 -2.29
N TRP A 88 -20.06 10.68 -2.40
CA TRP A 88 -19.28 11.15 -3.54
C TRP A 88 -17.91 10.47 -3.60
N ILE A 89 -17.19 10.39 -2.48
CA ILE A 89 -15.90 9.71 -2.41
C ILE A 89 -16.05 8.23 -2.79
N ASN A 90 -17.08 7.54 -2.29
CA ASN A 90 -17.37 6.14 -2.63
C ASN A 90 -17.60 5.95 -4.14
N THR A 91 -18.29 6.90 -4.77
CA THR A 91 -18.50 6.89 -6.22
C THR A 91 -17.19 7.06 -6.98
N VAL A 92 -16.38 8.04 -6.60
CA VAL A 92 -15.10 8.30 -7.26
C VAL A 92 -14.14 7.12 -7.07
N ILE A 93 -14.02 6.56 -5.87
CA ILE A 93 -13.05 5.49 -5.56
C ILE A 93 -13.41 4.16 -6.25
N SER A 94 -14.66 3.98 -6.65
CA SER A 94 -15.14 2.79 -7.38
C SER A 94 -14.89 2.86 -8.88
N GLN A 95 -14.59 4.05 -9.45
CA GLN A 95 -14.41 4.21 -10.89
C GLN A 95 -13.03 3.67 -11.33
N PRO A 96 -12.90 2.96 -12.45
CA PRO A 96 -11.61 2.64 -13.05
C PRO A 96 -10.95 3.89 -13.63
N LEU A 97 -9.65 3.87 -13.82
CA LEU A 97 -8.91 4.88 -14.58
C LEU A 97 -8.81 4.46 -16.05
N PRO A 98 -8.97 5.38 -17.02
CA PRO A 98 -9.01 5.04 -18.44
C PRO A 98 -7.60 4.67 -18.95
N ILE A 99 -7.42 3.43 -19.42
CA ILE A 99 -6.13 2.87 -19.87
C ILE A 99 -5.48 3.60 -21.06
N TYR A 100 -6.26 4.33 -21.85
CA TYR A 100 -5.77 5.10 -23.00
C TYR A 100 -5.09 6.43 -22.63
N ARG A 101 -5.02 6.77 -21.33
CA ARG A 101 -4.35 7.95 -20.77
C ARG A 101 -3.39 7.54 -19.67
N PRO A 102 -2.49 8.42 -19.20
CA PRO A 102 -1.79 8.21 -17.94
C PRO A 102 -2.77 7.91 -16.81
N LEU A 103 -2.52 6.81 -16.07
CA LEU A 103 -3.48 6.25 -15.11
C LEU A 103 -3.42 6.99 -13.77
N TRP A 104 -3.70 8.26 -13.79
CA TRP A 104 -3.88 9.09 -12.61
C TRP A 104 -4.92 10.18 -12.89
N LYS A 105 -5.59 10.65 -11.85
CA LYS A 105 -6.57 11.73 -11.95
C LYS A 105 -6.78 12.42 -10.61
N PHE A 106 -7.12 13.70 -10.66
CA PHE A 106 -7.47 14.54 -9.53
C PHE A 106 -8.93 14.99 -9.62
N TRP A 107 -9.56 15.14 -8.47
CA TRP A 107 -10.88 15.76 -8.31
C TRP A 107 -10.78 16.81 -7.22
N LEU A 108 -11.13 18.04 -7.52
CA LEU A 108 -11.16 19.14 -6.56
C LEU A 108 -12.61 19.56 -6.30
N ALA A 109 -13.03 19.49 -5.03
CA ALA A 109 -14.27 20.07 -4.52
C ALA A 109 -13.92 21.28 -3.61
N PRO A 110 -13.74 22.50 -4.17
CA PRO A 110 -13.21 23.63 -3.43
C PRO A 110 -14.17 24.14 -2.35
N ASN A 111 -15.48 23.90 -2.52
CA ASN A 111 -16.55 24.37 -1.63
C ASN A 111 -17.02 23.32 -0.62
N ALA A 112 -16.25 22.24 -0.41
CA ALA A 112 -16.60 21.23 0.57
C ALA A 112 -16.53 21.76 2.00
N VAL A 113 -17.42 21.27 2.88
CA VAL A 113 -17.46 21.68 4.29
C VAL A 113 -16.16 21.28 5.01
N GLY A 114 -15.60 22.22 5.78
CA GLY A 114 -14.33 22.01 6.49
C GLY A 114 -13.08 22.28 5.65
N GLY A 115 -13.21 22.90 4.46
CA GLY A 115 -12.14 23.21 3.52
C GLY A 115 -12.24 22.40 2.24
N GLY A 116 -11.54 22.83 1.19
CA GLY A 116 -11.55 22.14 -0.09
C GLY A 116 -11.06 20.71 0.02
N LEU A 117 -11.73 19.79 -0.67
CA LEU A 117 -11.30 18.41 -0.78
C LEU A 117 -10.60 18.18 -2.12
N LEU A 118 -9.40 17.64 -2.07
CA LEU A 118 -8.65 17.19 -3.22
C LEU A 118 -8.47 15.67 -3.15
N LEU A 119 -9.12 14.93 -4.05
CA LEU A 119 -8.84 13.52 -4.24
C LEU A 119 -7.81 13.36 -5.36
N MET A 120 -6.77 12.57 -5.08
CA MET A 120 -5.81 12.09 -6.06
C MET A 120 -5.96 10.59 -6.18
N ARG A 121 -6.07 10.08 -7.40
CA ARG A 121 -6.07 8.65 -7.68
C ARG A 121 -4.96 8.34 -8.66
N ILE A 122 -4.18 7.33 -8.34
CA ILE A 122 -3.06 6.87 -9.16
C ILE A 122 -3.04 5.34 -9.17
N HIS A 123 -2.88 4.76 -10.36
CA HIS A 123 -2.77 3.31 -10.49
C HIS A 123 -1.46 2.81 -9.88
N HIS A 124 -1.51 1.66 -9.22
CA HIS A 124 -0.37 1.09 -8.49
C HIS A 124 0.86 0.81 -9.37
N CYS A 125 0.69 0.65 -10.70
CA CYS A 125 1.82 0.48 -11.62
C CYS A 125 2.79 1.69 -11.65
N TYR A 126 2.38 2.88 -11.18
CA TYR A 126 3.27 4.05 -11.09
C TYR A 126 4.09 4.06 -9.82
N ALA A 127 3.50 3.66 -8.70
CA ALA A 127 4.13 3.76 -7.39
C ALA A 127 3.41 2.86 -6.38
N ASP A 128 4.15 2.28 -5.46
CA ASP A 128 3.58 1.74 -4.22
C ASP A 128 3.28 2.86 -3.20
N SER A 129 2.62 2.51 -2.10
CA SER A 129 2.24 3.49 -1.07
C SER A 129 3.44 4.23 -0.47
N ALA A 130 4.58 3.55 -0.34
CA ALA A 130 5.78 4.13 0.25
C ALA A 130 6.41 5.16 -0.69
N SER A 131 6.64 4.82 -1.97
CA SER A 131 7.19 5.76 -2.94
C SER A 131 6.22 6.91 -3.26
N LEU A 132 4.89 6.65 -3.24
CA LEU A 132 3.90 7.71 -3.41
C LEU A 132 3.89 8.69 -2.23
N ALA A 133 4.05 8.20 -1.00
CA ALA A 133 4.17 9.07 0.18
C ALA A 133 5.41 9.96 0.09
N GLN A 134 6.56 9.41 -0.32
CA GLN A 134 7.79 10.18 -0.55
C GLN A 134 7.64 11.21 -1.69
N LEU A 135 6.96 10.84 -2.77
CA LEU A 135 6.64 11.78 -3.85
C LEU A 135 5.79 12.95 -3.34
N LEU A 136 4.76 12.66 -2.56
CA LEU A 136 3.93 13.73 -1.97
C LEU A 136 4.73 14.60 -1.00
N GLU A 137 5.67 14.04 -0.25
CA GLU A 137 6.54 14.84 0.61
C GLU A 137 7.41 15.82 -0.17
N GLN A 138 7.86 15.47 -1.37
CA GLN A 138 8.59 16.39 -2.28
C GLN A 138 7.68 17.47 -2.87
N LEU A 139 6.42 17.15 -3.13
CA LEU A 139 5.44 18.08 -3.70
C LEU A 139 4.81 19.01 -2.67
N LEU A 140 4.72 18.59 -1.42
CA LEU A 140 4.18 19.36 -0.32
C LEU A 140 5.29 20.16 0.35
N THR A 141 5.19 21.48 0.33
CA THR A 141 6.23 22.39 0.83
C THR A 141 6.12 22.65 2.34
N ALA A 142 7.21 23.06 2.97
CA ALA A 142 7.25 23.38 4.40
C ALA A 142 6.61 24.75 4.72
N SER A 143 6.51 25.65 3.74
CA SER A 143 5.88 26.94 3.88
C SER A 143 5.07 27.32 2.63
N PRO A 144 4.09 28.25 2.75
CA PRO A 144 3.23 28.62 1.62
C PRO A 144 3.96 29.36 0.49
N GLN A 145 5.13 29.97 0.77
CA GLN A 145 5.95 30.68 -0.23
C GLN A 145 6.97 29.79 -0.92
N GLN A 146 7.22 28.60 -0.38
CA GLN A 146 8.20 27.68 -0.93
C GLN A 146 7.64 26.97 -2.17
N HIS A 147 8.52 26.68 -3.12
CA HIS A 147 8.19 25.89 -4.29
C HIS A 147 8.72 24.45 -4.13
N PRO A 148 8.01 23.44 -4.65
CA PRO A 148 8.50 22.08 -4.67
C PRO A 148 9.84 21.98 -5.41
N VAL A 149 10.76 21.18 -4.86
CA VAL A 149 12.02 20.83 -5.52
C VAL A 149 11.88 19.41 -6.05
N LEU A 150 11.88 19.28 -7.37
CA LEU A 150 11.77 17.98 -8.02
C LEU A 150 13.16 17.38 -8.17
N TYR A 151 13.39 16.25 -7.53
CA TYR A 151 14.61 15.47 -7.68
C TYR A 151 14.41 14.39 -8.74
N GLY A 152 15.24 14.47 -9.80
CA GLY A 152 15.49 13.38 -10.74
C GLY A 152 14.39 13.04 -11.74
N ALA A 153 14.76 13.07 -13.02
CA ALA A 153 14.04 12.32 -14.04
C ALA A 153 14.47 10.85 -13.91
N ALA A 154 13.58 9.97 -13.52
CA ALA A 154 13.84 8.54 -13.61
C ALA A 154 14.08 8.21 -15.09
N HIS A 155 15.27 7.74 -15.44
CA HIS A 155 15.53 7.21 -16.77
C HIS A 155 14.63 5.99 -16.99
N PRO A 156 14.04 5.80 -18.18
CA PRO A 156 13.26 4.61 -18.47
C PRO A 156 14.10 3.38 -18.19
N ALA A 157 13.63 2.54 -17.27
CA ALA A 157 14.35 1.33 -16.92
C ALA A 157 14.46 0.43 -18.15
N ASP A 158 15.68 0.02 -18.44
CA ASP A 158 16.00 -0.91 -19.51
C ASP A 158 15.64 -2.34 -19.05
N LEU A 159 14.67 -2.96 -19.72
CA LEU A 159 14.22 -4.30 -19.42
C LEU A 159 15.33 -5.33 -19.55
N GLU A 160 16.21 -5.22 -20.56
CA GLU A 160 17.31 -6.16 -20.74
C GLU A 160 18.29 -6.08 -19.58
N ARG A 161 18.62 -4.87 -19.14
CA ARG A 161 19.45 -4.65 -17.94
C ARG A 161 18.79 -5.20 -16.69
N TRP A 162 17.49 -5.03 -16.54
CA TRP A 162 16.75 -5.57 -15.41
C TRP A 162 16.78 -7.12 -15.40
N LEU A 163 16.53 -7.75 -16.55
CA LEU A 163 16.56 -9.22 -16.68
C LEU A 163 17.97 -9.76 -16.40
N GLN A 164 19.02 -9.10 -16.88
CA GLN A 164 20.39 -9.49 -16.58
C GLN A 164 20.69 -9.36 -15.09
N SER A 165 20.33 -8.25 -14.46
CA SER A 165 20.50 -8.05 -13.01
C SER A 165 19.72 -9.06 -12.18
N ALA A 166 18.51 -9.42 -12.60
CA ALA A 166 17.71 -10.45 -11.92
C ALA A 166 18.36 -11.83 -12.02
N LYS A 167 18.89 -12.17 -13.21
CA LYS A 167 19.62 -13.40 -13.43
C LYS A 167 20.89 -13.48 -12.56
N ASP A 168 21.67 -12.41 -12.54
CA ASP A 168 22.91 -12.34 -11.78
C ASP A 168 22.63 -12.46 -10.28
N TRP A 169 21.63 -11.73 -9.77
CA TRP A 169 21.22 -11.77 -8.37
C TRP A 169 20.69 -13.15 -7.94
N LEU A 170 19.87 -13.81 -8.80
CA LEU A 170 19.40 -15.17 -8.54
C LEU A 170 20.56 -16.18 -8.58
N SER A 171 21.46 -16.07 -9.56
CA SER A 171 22.64 -16.92 -9.67
C SER A 171 23.51 -16.82 -8.42
N GLU A 172 23.76 -15.61 -7.95
CA GLU A 172 24.55 -15.36 -6.74
C GLU A 172 23.92 -15.98 -5.49
N ARG A 173 22.58 -15.86 -5.34
CA ARG A 173 21.88 -16.41 -4.18
C ARG A 173 21.64 -17.92 -4.25
N VAL A 174 21.39 -18.45 -5.44
CA VAL A 174 21.04 -19.88 -5.62
C VAL A 174 22.30 -20.74 -5.80
N PHE A 175 23.32 -20.24 -6.49
CA PHE A 175 24.50 -21.03 -6.85
C PHE A 175 25.78 -20.65 -6.10
N GLY A 176 25.74 -19.64 -5.22
CA GLY A 176 26.84 -19.21 -4.38
C GLY A 176 27.97 -18.57 -5.18
N ALA A 177 28.20 -17.29 -5.04
CA ALA A 177 29.40 -16.68 -5.54
C ALA A 177 30.59 -17.09 -4.64
N GLU A 178 31.66 -17.51 -5.24
CA GLU A 178 32.98 -17.46 -4.61
C GLU A 178 33.27 -15.99 -4.29
N SER A 179 33.38 -15.70 -3.02
CA SER A 179 33.83 -14.50 -2.33
C SER A 179 34.30 -13.31 -3.18
N SER A 180 33.49 -12.27 -3.22
CA SER A 180 33.98 -10.91 -3.39
C SER A 180 34.09 -10.22 -2.00
N PRO A 181 35.11 -9.38 -1.77
CA PRO A 181 35.37 -8.77 -0.46
C PRO A 181 34.26 -7.75 -0.09
N PRO A 182 34.02 -7.49 1.19
CA PRO A 182 32.95 -6.60 1.66
C PRO A 182 33.23 -5.15 1.22
N ASP A 183 32.21 -4.54 0.64
CA ASP A 183 32.21 -3.14 0.25
C ASP A 183 32.14 -2.25 1.52
N ASN A 184 33.19 -1.45 1.74
CA ASN A 184 33.35 -0.56 2.89
C ASN A 184 32.61 0.77 2.68
N ASN A 185 31.30 0.76 2.55
CA ASN A 185 30.49 1.98 2.59
C ASN A 185 29.77 2.13 3.94
N PRO A 186 29.80 3.32 4.58
CA PRO A 186 29.18 3.53 5.88
C PRO A 186 27.65 3.43 5.81
N PRO A 187 27.00 2.95 6.88
CA PRO A 187 25.55 2.69 6.88
C PRO A 187 24.76 4.00 6.77
N ARG A 188 23.83 4.03 5.82
CA ARG A 188 22.81 5.06 5.73
C ARG A 188 21.81 4.90 6.87
N THR A 189 21.68 5.94 7.65
CA THR A 189 20.77 6.04 8.80
C THR A 189 19.32 6.03 8.35
N ALA A 190 18.60 4.95 8.59
CA ALA A 190 17.17 4.87 8.89
C ALA A 190 16.90 3.46 9.40
N ALA A 191 16.41 3.36 10.62
CA ALA A 191 16.30 2.13 11.38
C ALA A 191 15.26 1.15 10.85
N VAL A 192 15.69 0.27 9.97
CA VAL A 192 15.13 -1.09 9.84
C VAL A 192 16.32 -2.02 9.96
N GLU A 193 16.40 -2.79 11.03
CA GLU A 193 17.42 -3.83 11.14
C GLU A 193 17.36 -4.74 9.91
N PRO A 194 18.48 -4.94 9.18
CA PRO A 194 18.51 -5.89 8.09
C PRO A 194 18.26 -7.30 8.64
N LEU A 195 17.42 -8.06 7.96
CA LEU A 195 17.25 -9.48 8.23
C LEU A 195 18.61 -10.18 8.12
N PRO A 196 18.98 -11.05 9.05
CA PRO A 196 20.19 -11.84 8.94
C PRO A 196 20.12 -12.67 7.65
N GLY A 197 21.05 -12.43 6.74
CA GLY A 197 21.18 -13.24 5.52
C GLY A 197 21.53 -14.67 5.89
N PRO A 198 20.99 -15.69 5.21
CA PRO A 198 21.34 -17.07 5.47
C PRO A 198 22.81 -17.34 5.09
N ALA A 199 23.63 -17.64 6.08
CA ALA A 199 24.95 -18.24 5.89
C ALA A 199 24.74 -19.76 5.66
N SER A 200 24.41 -20.18 4.44
CA SER A 200 24.24 -21.58 4.11
C SER A 200 24.73 -21.90 2.69
N SER A 201 25.14 -23.14 2.46
CA SER A 201 25.61 -23.62 1.16
C SER A 201 24.54 -23.43 0.09
N SER A 202 24.93 -23.16 -1.14
CA SER A 202 24.06 -22.88 -2.28
C SER A 202 22.91 -23.87 -2.49
N ALA A 203 23.16 -25.16 -2.28
CA ALA A 203 22.15 -26.22 -2.39
C ALA A 203 21.09 -26.14 -1.27
N ALA A 204 21.48 -25.81 -0.04
CA ALA A 204 20.58 -25.64 1.08
C ALA A 204 19.67 -24.42 0.86
N THR A 205 20.21 -23.31 0.34
CA THR A 205 19.45 -22.11 -0.01
C THR A 205 18.44 -22.38 -1.12
N ALA A 206 18.81 -23.11 -2.16
CA ALA A 206 17.89 -23.48 -3.25
C ALA A 206 16.76 -24.39 -2.76
N LEU A 207 17.06 -25.35 -1.89
CA LEU A 207 16.06 -26.24 -1.29
C LEU A 207 15.12 -25.47 -0.34
N GLU A 208 15.67 -24.56 0.44
CA GLU A 208 14.89 -23.69 1.32
C GLU A 208 13.95 -22.77 0.51
N LEU A 209 14.44 -22.14 -0.56
CA LEU A 209 13.63 -21.36 -1.49
C LEU A 209 12.49 -22.17 -2.10
N ALA A 210 12.81 -23.40 -2.59
CA ALA A 210 11.81 -24.30 -3.15
C ALA A 210 10.78 -24.72 -2.10
N GLY A 211 11.22 -25.02 -0.87
CA GLY A 211 10.34 -25.36 0.26
C GLY A 211 9.43 -24.20 0.66
N GLN A 212 9.96 -22.97 0.76
CA GLN A 212 9.17 -21.79 1.08
C GLN A 212 8.20 -21.42 -0.05
N LEU A 213 8.62 -21.56 -1.32
CA LEU A 213 7.73 -21.36 -2.45
C LEU A 213 6.62 -22.43 -2.46
N GLY A 214 6.94 -23.69 -2.23
CA GLY A 214 5.97 -24.79 -2.11
C GLY A 214 4.98 -24.52 -0.98
N SER A 215 5.45 -24.17 0.20
CA SER A 215 4.61 -23.79 1.35
C SER A 215 3.71 -22.58 1.05
N TYR A 216 4.23 -21.57 0.36
CA TYR A 216 3.46 -20.42 -0.06
C TYR A 216 2.36 -20.79 -1.06
N LEU A 217 2.68 -21.58 -2.10
CA LEU A 217 1.74 -21.96 -3.13
C LEU A 217 0.67 -22.96 -2.65
N THR A 218 0.94 -23.69 -1.57
CA THR A 218 -0.02 -24.63 -0.94
C THR A 218 -0.74 -24.06 0.26
N GLN A 219 -0.56 -22.77 0.55
CA GLN A 219 -1.25 -22.11 1.65
C GLN A 219 -2.77 -22.18 1.42
N PRO A 220 -3.56 -22.64 2.40
CA PRO A 220 -5.01 -22.70 2.26
C PRO A 220 -5.61 -21.29 2.21
N ASP A 221 -6.73 -21.18 1.50
CA ASP A 221 -7.56 -19.99 1.56
C ASP A 221 -8.03 -19.73 3.01
N ASP A 222 -8.28 -18.47 3.32
CA ASP A 222 -8.92 -18.10 4.58
C ASP A 222 -10.26 -18.83 4.74
N SER A 223 -10.63 -19.06 5.99
CA SER A 223 -11.92 -19.65 6.31
C SER A 223 -13.05 -18.91 5.61
N LEU A 224 -14.01 -19.66 5.07
CA LEU A 224 -15.14 -19.10 4.34
C LEU A 224 -15.85 -18.04 5.19
N SER A 225 -15.76 -16.80 4.77
CA SER A 225 -16.39 -15.65 5.40
C SER A 225 -16.99 -14.73 4.33
N ASN A 226 -17.74 -13.73 4.75
CA ASN A 226 -18.20 -12.69 3.83
C ASN A 226 -17.04 -11.91 3.18
N LEU A 227 -15.87 -11.88 3.84
CA LEU A 227 -14.67 -11.19 3.38
C LEU A 227 -13.94 -11.91 2.24
N SER A 228 -14.22 -13.20 2.02
CA SER A 228 -13.60 -14.02 0.94
C SER A 228 -14.44 -14.06 -0.33
N ARG A 229 -15.55 -13.29 -0.40
CA ARG A 229 -16.41 -13.25 -1.60
C ARG A 229 -15.72 -12.55 -2.77
N PRO A 230 -16.04 -12.92 -4.02
CA PRO A 230 -15.59 -12.19 -5.19
C PRO A 230 -15.97 -10.72 -5.11
N LEU A 231 -15.06 -9.83 -5.48
CA LEU A 231 -15.32 -8.39 -5.47
C LEU A 231 -16.33 -8.00 -6.55
N THR A 232 -17.11 -6.95 -6.28
CA THR A 232 -18.12 -6.39 -7.19
C THR A 232 -17.65 -5.10 -7.87
N GLY A 233 -16.55 -4.51 -7.40
CA GLY A 233 -16.07 -3.22 -7.83
C GLY A 233 -16.77 -2.03 -7.16
N GLN A 234 -17.83 -2.27 -6.38
CA GLN A 234 -18.53 -1.23 -5.63
C GLN A 234 -17.91 -1.07 -4.24
N ARG A 235 -17.18 0.01 -4.05
CA ARG A 235 -16.41 0.25 -2.83
C ARG A 235 -17.10 1.21 -1.89
N GLN A 236 -16.94 0.94 -0.61
CA GLN A 236 -17.25 1.84 0.48
C GLN A 236 -15.97 2.14 1.24
N CYS A 237 -15.78 3.38 1.65
CA CYS A 237 -14.62 3.76 2.44
C CYS A 237 -15.02 4.71 3.57
N CYS A 238 -14.19 4.78 4.60
CA CYS A 238 -14.28 5.77 5.66
C CYS A 238 -12.90 6.00 6.28
N TRP A 239 -12.80 6.93 7.22
CA TRP A 239 -11.58 7.16 8.00
C TRP A 239 -11.92 7.67 9.40
N SER A 240 -11.00 7.46 10.33
CA SER A 240 -11.16 7.86 11.74
C SER A 240 -10.92 9.37 11.94
N ALA A 241 -11.36 9.89 13.07
CA ALA A 241 -10.80 11.10 13.62
C ALA A 241 -9.27 10.96 13.84
N ALA A 242 -8.57 12.08 14.00
CA ALA A 242 -7.14 12.09 14.27
C ALA A 242 -6.83 11.48 15.66
N ILE A 243 -5.82 10.63 15.70
CA ILE A 243 -5.28 9.99 16.89
C ILE A 243 -3.81 10.42 17.00
N SER A 244 -3.31 10.74 18.18
CA SER A 244 -1.90 11.07 18.36
C SER A 244 -0.99 9.88 18.03
N ASP A 245 -0.14 10.02 17.00
CA ASP A 245 0.84 8.97 16.66
C ASP A 245 1.86 8.75 17.77
N ALA A 246 2.28 9.82 18.46
CA ALA A 246 3.19 9.72 19.61
C ALA A 246 2.60 8.85 20.75
N ARG A 247 1.29 8.90 21.01
CA ARG A 247 0.64 8.03 22.00
C ARG A 247 0.65 6.57 21.55
N LEU A 248 0.42 6.30 20.28
CA LEU A 248 0.53 4.94 19.73
C LEU A 248 1.96 4.40 19.88
N GLN A 249 2.96 5.20 19.51
CA GLN A 249 4.37 4.82 19.66
C GLN A 249 4.74 4.53 21.13
N ALA A 250 4.31 5.39 22.06
CA ALA A 250 4.54 5.20 23.49
C ALA A 250 3.88 3.92 24.03
N ALA A 251 2.63 3.64 23.65
CA ALA A 251 1.93 2.42 24.06
C ALA A 251 2.59 1.16 23.47
N ALA A 252 3.00 1.20 22.21
CA ALA A 252 3.73 0.11 21.57
C ALA A 252 5.07 -0.15 22.25
N GLN A 253 5.80 0.91 22.60
CA GLN A 253 7.06 0.81 23.36
C GLN A 253 6.84 0.22 24.74
N ALA A 254 5.82 0.66 25.47
CA ALA A 254 5.48 0.11 26.80
C ALA A 254 5.17 -1.40 26.75
N LEU A 255 4.53 -1.86 25.69
CA LEU A 255 4.26 -3.28 25.43
C LEU A 255 5.47 -4.02 24.82
N GLY A 256 6.55 -3.32 24.46
CA GLY A 256 7.70 -3.90 23.79
C GLY A 256 7.38 -4.49 22.41
N VAL A 257 6.43 -3.88 21.67
CA VAL A 257 5.97 -4.32 20.35
C VAL A 257 6.08 -3.17 19.33
N SER A 258 5.80 -3.44 18.05
CA SER A 258 5.68 -2.37 17.05
C SER A 258 4.27 -1.77 17.04
N SER A 259 4.15 -0.51 16.59
CA SER A 259 2.83 0.10 16.37
C SER A 259 1.99 -0.69 15.35
N ARG A 260 2.60 -1.37 14.39
CA ARG A 260 1.92 -2.26 13.45
C ARG A 260 1.28 -3.47 14.15
N ASP A 261 1.96 -4.05 15.16
CA ASP A 261 1.43 -5.17 15.94
C ASP A 261 0.18 -4.74 16.73
N VAL A 262 0.21 -3.54 17.31
CA VAL A 262 -0.95 -2.95 18.00
C VAL A 262 -2.11 -2.72 17.04
N LEU A 263 -1.86 -2.17 15.86
CA LEU A 263 -2.88 -1.93 14.84
C LEU A 263 -3.47 -3.23 14.30
N ALA A 264 -2.65 -4.26 14.08
CA ALA A 264 -3.12 -5.58 13.68
C ALA A 264 -4.03 -6.21 14.76
N ALA A 265 -3.72 -6.03 16.05
CA ALA A 265 -4.58 -6.48 17.14
C ALA A 265 -5.92 -5.71 17.16
N CYS A 266 -5.94 -4.41 16.89
CA CYS A 266 -7.18 -3.63 16.76
C CYS A 266 -8.04 -4.14 15.60
N ILE A 267 -7.44 -4.45 14.45
CA ILE A 267 -8.12 -5.06 13.30
C ILE A 267 -8.69 -6.43 13.67
N THR A 268 -7.93 -7.24 14.42
CA THR A 268 -8.39 -8.56 14.90
C THR A 268 -9.65 -8.44 15.74
N VAL A 269 -9.69 -7.46 16.68
CA VAL A 269 -10.88 -7.19 17.51
C VAL A 269 -12.08 -6.79 16.66
N ALA A 270 -11.89 -5.89 15.70
CA ALA A 270 -12.95 -5.43 14.82
C ALA A 270 -13.47 -6.54 13.89
N LEU A 271 -12.59 -7.40 13.37
CA LEU A 271 -12.96 -8.57 12.57
C LEU A 271 -13.77 -9.55 13.41
N GLN A 272 -13.32 -9.87 14.62
CA GLN A 272 -14.04 -10.76 15.53
C GLN A 272 -15.48 -10.27 15.78
N ALA A 273 -15.67 -8.98 15.98
CA ALA A 273 -16.99 -8.38 16.21
C ALA A 273 -17.91 -8.43 14.98
N GLN A 274 -17.34 -8.40 13.76
CA GLN A 274 -18.09 -8.31 12.51
C GLN A 274 -18.32 -9.66 11.82
N LEU A 275 -17.48 -10.67 12.09
CA LEU A 275 -17.60 -12.00 11.45
C LEU A 275 -18.80 -12.79 11.97
N GLY A 276 -19.29 -12.49 13.18
CA GLY A 276 -20.46 -13.16 13.77
C GLY A 276 -20.29 -14.68 13.92
N LEU A 277 -19.04 -15.15 14.05
CA LEU A 277 -18.73 -16.57 14.22
C LEU A 277 -19.07 -17.04 15.64
N SER A 278 -19.55 -18.29 15.77
CA SER A 278 -19.67 -18.93 17.08
C SER A 278 -18.29 -19.15 17.71
N PRO A 279 -18.17 -19.28 19.05
CA PRO A 279 -16.88 -19.54 19.69
C PRO A 279 -16.13 -20.75 19.09
N GLN A 280 -16.82 -21.85 18.82
CA GLN A 280 -16.21 -23.04 18.19
C GLN A 280 -15.75 -22.77 16.75
N ALA A 281 -16.50 -21.96 16.00
CA ALA A 281 -16.10 -21.57 14.65
C ALA A 281 -14.89 -20.61 14.66
N MET A 282 -14.77 -19.75 15.68
CA MET A 282 -13.61 -18.87 15.85
C MET A 282 -12.32 -19.63 16.15
N GLU A 283 -12.37 -20.68 16.99
CA GLU A 283 -11.19 -21.51 17.30
C GLU A 283 -10.62 -22.22 16.06
N GLN A 284 -11.46 -22.50 15.07
CA GLN A 284 -11.08 -23.19 13.85
C GLN A 284 -10.82 -22.24 12.67
N ALA A 285 -11.22 -20.98 12.78
CA ALA A 285 -11.12 -20.04 11.69
C ALA A 285 -9.68 -19.58 11.48
N GLN A 286 -9.23 -19.63 10.23
CA GLN A 286 -7.97 -19.07 9.78
C GLN A 286 -8.26 -17.78 9.00
N ILE A 287 -7.83 -16.64 9.54
CA ILE A 287 -8.00 -15.32 8.94
C ILE A 287 -6.62 -14.70 8.79
N ASN A 288 -6.24 -14.41 7.57
CA ASN A 288 -4.95 -13.80 7.28
C ASN A 288 -5.09 -12.30 7.02
N LEU A 289 -4.12 -11.57 7.55
CA LEU A 289 -3.89 -10.15 7.30
C LEU A 289 -2.72 -9.99 6.35
N LEU A 290 -2.95 -9.43 5.17
CA LEU A 290 -1.91 -9.09 4.22
C LEU A 290 -1.16 -7.85 4.69
N LEU A 291 0.16 -7.97 4.79
CA LEU A 291 1.07 -6.88 5.16
C LEU A 291 1.99 -6.56 3.99
N PRO A 292 1.94 -5.38 3.38
CA PRO A 292 2.97 -4.92 2.46
C PRO A 292 4.31 -4.77 3.19
N VAL A 293 5.37 -5.23 2.55
CA VAL A 293 6.75 -5.19 3.06
C VAL A 293 7.66 -4.60 2.00
N ASP A 294 8.40 -3.55 2.33
CA ASP A 294 9.41 -2.98 1.44
C ASP A 294 10.60 -3.94 1.32
N VAL A 295 10.90 -4.36 0.09
CA VAL A 295 12.00 -5.28 -0.21
C VAL A 295 13.19 -4.59 -0.89
N ARG A 296 13.16 -3.25 -1.04
CA ARG A 296 14.24 -2.49 -1.72
C ARG A 296 15.60 -2.69 -1.09
N SER A 297 15.66 -2.80 0.24
CA SER A 297 16.92 -3.06 0.96
C SER A 297 17.49 -4.47 0.75
N GLN A 298 16.68 -5.39 0.24
CA GLN A 298 17.05 -6.80 0.01
C GLN A 298 17.38 -7.09 -1.47
N LEU A 299 17.19 -6.11 -2.33
CA LEU A 299 17.36 -6.21 -3.78
C LEU A 299 18.40 -5.23 -4.28
N PRO A 300 19.15 -5.55 -5.35
CA PRO A 300 20.02 -4.58 -6.03
C PRO A 300 19.20 -3.37 -6.53
N ALA A 301 19.80 -2.20 -6.50
CA ALA A 301 19.18 -0.96 -7.00
C ALA A 301 18.79 -1.03 -8.49
N SER A 302 19.38 -1.94 -9.25
CA SER A 302 19.03 -2.21 -10.65
C SER A 302 17.69 -2.93 -10.83
N LEU A 303 17.17 -3.58 -9.77
CA LEU A 303 15.91 -4.32 -9.81
C LEU A 303 14.72 -3.50 -9.31
N THR A 304 14.95 -2.52 -8.44
CA THR A 304 13.90 -1.68 -7.88
C THR A 304 14.24 -0.20 -7.99
N PRO A 305 13.27 0.68 -8.20
CA PRO A 305 13.51 2.12 -8.13
C PRO A 305 13.89 2.53 -6.71
N ALA A 306 14.64 3.63 -6.58
CA ALA A 306 14.86 4.26 -5.29
C ALA A 306 13.52 4.69 -4.67
N LEU A 307 13.43 4.76 -3.33
CA LEU A 307 12.18 5.17 -2.67
C LEU A 307 11.74 6.59 -3.07
N SER A 308 12.72 7.46 -3.39
CA SER A 308 12.48 8.83 -3.88
C SER A 308 11.94 8.90 -5.32
N GLU A 309 11.94 7.79 -6.04
CA GLU A 309 11.44 7.69 -7.41
C GLU A 309 10.11 6.91 -7.42
N PRO A 310 9.14 7.30 -8.27
CA PRO A 310 7.92 6.52 -8.46
C PRO A 310 8.23 5.10 -8.95
N GLY A 311 7.62 4.10 -8.31
CA GLY A 311 7.76 2.69 -8.70
C GLY A 311 7.42 1.71 -7.58
N ASN A 312 7.59 0.42 -7.86
CA ASN A 312 7.18 -0.66 -6.97
C ASN A 312 8.38 -1.45 -6.45
N GLY A 313 8.57 -1.42 -5.14
CA GLY A 313 9.59 -2.16 -4.42
C GLY A 313 9.03 -2.87 -3.18
N SER A 314 7.73 -3.18 -3.18
CA SER A 314 7.07 -3.85 -2.07
C SER A 314 6.59 -5.23 -2.48
N GLY A 315 6.90 -6.23 -1.65
CA GLY A 315 6.21 -7.52 -1.63
C GLY A 315 5.16 -7.56 -0.53
N SER A 316 4.67 -8.74 -0.21
CA SER A 316 3.67 -8.92 0.86
C SER A 316 3.95 -10.17 1.68
N ALA A 317 3.53 -10.12 2.95
CA ALA A 317 3.50 -11.25 3.85
C ALA A 317 2.08 -11.45 4.39
N GLN A 318 1.70 -12.70 4.66
CA GLN A 318 0.41 -13.04 5.26
C GLN A 318 0.63 -13.36 6.73
N LEU A 319 -0.05 -12.61 7.59
CA LEU A 319 -0.04 -12.74 9.03
C LEU A 319 -1.33 -13.43 9.49
N LEU A 320 -1.23 -14.60 10.09
CA LEU A 320 -2.37 -15.28 10.70
C LEU A 320 -2.82 -14.49 11.94
N LEU A 321 -4.10 -14.06 11.95
CA LEU A 321 -4.65 -13.28 13.05
C LEU A 321 -5.18 -14.18 14.17
N PRO A 322 -4.88 -13.90 15.45
CA PRO A 322 -5.39 -14.61 16.61
C PRO A 322 -6.82 -14.17 16.94
N ILE A 323 -7.79 -14.55 16.12
CA ILE A 323 -9.21 -14.16 16.33
C ILE A 323 -9.86 -14.89 17.49
N ASP A 324 -9.29 -16.00 17.93
CA ASP A 324 -9.68 -16.80 19.08
C ASP A 324 -9.16 -16.27 20.44
N GLY A 325 -8.26 -15.27 20.40
CA GLY A 325 -7.63 -14.74 21.61
C GLY A 325 -8.61 -14.07 22.58
N ASP A 326 -8.41 -14.29 23.88
CA ASP A 326 -9.30 -13.81 24.94
C ASP A 326 -9.07 -12.33 25.30
N SER A 327 -7.83 -11.87 25.26
CA SER A 327 -7.46 -10.51 25.66
C SER A 327 -6.72 -9.76 24.54
N PHE A 328 -6.80 -8.42 24.59
CA PHE A 328 -6.07 -7.57 23.65
C PHE A 328 -4.55 -7.78 23.74
N VAL A 329 -4.00 -7.89 24.95
CA VAL A 329 -2.57 -8.05 25.19
C VAL A 329 -2.07 -9.39 24.67
N GLU A 330 -2.82 -10.47 24.87
CA GLU A 330 -2.50 -11.79 24.31
C GLU A 330 -2.44 -11.73 22.77
N ARG A 331 -3.44 -11.12 22.12
CA ARG A 331 -3.46 -10.94 20.67
C ARG A 331 -2.23 -10.20 20.18
N VAL A 332 -1.84 -9.11 20.83
CA VAL A 332 -0.64 -8.33 20.48
C VAL A 332 0.62 -9.20 20.54
N TYR A 333 0.78 -10.02 21.57
CA TYR A 333 1.97 -10.88 21.70
C TYR A 333 1.97 -12.05 20.73
N ARG A 334 0.81 -12.66 20.44
CA ARG A 334 0.68 -13.70 19.39
C ARG A 334 1.01 -13.11 18.01
N ILE A 335 0.54 -11.92 17.69
CA ILE A 335 0.88 -11.18 16.47
C ILE A 335 2.39 -10.90 16.41
N LYS A 336 3.00 -10.42 17.50
CA LYS A 336 4.45 -10.20 17.56
C LYS A 336 5.25 -11.46 17.26
N GLN A 337 4.82 -12.62 17.75
CA GLN A 337 5.47 -13.91 17.48
C GLN A 337 5.37 -14.26 15.99
N GLU A 338 4.19 -14.11 15.39
CA GLU A 338 3.99 -14.34 13.96
C GLU A 338 4.80 -13.37 13.09
N VAL A 339 4.82 -12.08 13.42
CA VAL A 339 5.63 -11.08 12.71
C VAL A 339 7.12 -11.42 12.81
N ARG A 340 7.61 -11.94 13.96
CA ARG A 340 8.99 -12.42 14.07
C ARG A 340 9.27 -13.60 13.16
N ARG A 341 8.34 -14.55 13.06
CA ARG A 341 8.44 -15.70 12.13
C ARG A 341 8.50 -15.21 10.68
N LEU A 342 7.64 -14.26 10.31
CA LEU A 342 7.58 -13.70 8.97
C LEU A 342 8.83 -12.87 8.59
N ARG A 343 9.48 -12.21 9.55
CA ARG A 343 10.73 -11.47 9.30
C ARG A 343 11.88 -12.36 8.79
N GLY A 344 11.91 -13.64 9.20
CA GLY A 344 12.87 -14.63 8.70
C GLY A 344 12.45 -15.32 7.40
N SER A 345 11.25 -15.02 6.88
CA SER A 345 10.70 -15.68 5.69
C SER A 345 11.05 -14.92 4.42
N LEU A 346 11.21 -15.65 3.32
CA LEU A 346 11.40 -15.07 1.98
C LEU A 346 10.07 -14.68 1.31
N GLN A 347 8.94 -14.81 2.01
CA GLN A 347 7.61 -14.55 1.46
C GLN A 347 7.47 -13.17 0.78
N PRO A 348 7.96 -12.05 1.36
CA PRO A 348 7.89 -10.75 0.68
C PRO A 348 8.69 -10.69 -0.63
N LEU A 349 9.86 -11.33 -0.68
CA LEU A 349 10.66 -11.41 -1.90
C LEU A 349 10.00 -12.30 -2.96
N LEU A 350 9.42 -13.43 -2.54
CA LEU A 350 8.69 -14.33 -3.43
C LEU A 350 7.47 -13.64 -4.03
N THR A 351 6.66 -12.95 -3.22
CA THR A 351 5.46 -12.24 -3.71
C THR A 351 5.82 -11.08 -4.63
N TRP A 352 6.89 -10.34 -4.34
CA TRP A 352 7.41 -9.31 -5.25
C TRP A 352 7.88 -9.93 -6.56
N GLY A 353 8.66 -11.02 -6.51
CA GLY A 353 9.15 -11.74 -7.69
C GLY A 353 8.02 -12.34 -8.53
N LEU A 354 7.01 -12.95 -7.89
CA LEU A 354 5.82 -13.48 -8.57
C LEU A 354 5.02 -12.36 -9.24
N THR A 355 4.87 -11.21 -8.57
CA THR A 355 4.22 -10.04 -9.18
C THR A 355 5.00 -9.56 -10.41
N ALA A 356 6.33 -9.49 -10.34
CA ALA A 356 7.16 -9.15 -11.49
C ALA A 356 7.05 -10.19 -12.62
N CYS A 357 7.06 -11.48 -12.30
CA CYS A 357 6.90 -12.56 -13.26
C CYS A 357 5.53 -12.58 -13.94
N SER A 358 4.47 -12.15 -13.23
CA SER A 358 3.11 -12.09 -13.79
C SER A 358 3.01 -11.21 -15.03
N ALA A 359 3.89 -10.24 -15.17
CA ALA A 359 3.98 -9.37 -16.36
C ALA A 359 4.23 -10.15 -17.67
N PHE A 360 4.86 -11.33 -17.58
CA PHE A 360 5.27 -12.14 -18.75
C PHE A 360 4.36 -13.34 -18.99
N LEU A 361 3.37 -13.58 -18.13
CA LEU A 361 2.53 -14.76 -18.26
C LEU A 361 1.42 -14.58 -19.28
N PRO A 362 1.02 -15.66 -19.98
CA PRO A 362 -0.14 -15.64 -20.84
C PRO A 362 -1.41 -15.23 -20.10
N GLU A 363 -2.31 -14.55 -20.80
CA GLU A 363 -3.57 -14.03 -20.23
C GLU A 363 -4.42 -15.12 -19.55
N LEU A 364 -4.37 -16.35 -20.10
CA LEU A 364 -5.11 -17.48 -19.54
C LEU A 364 -4.70 -17.81 -18.10
N ILE A 365 -3.39 -17.66 -17.77
CA ILE A 365 -2.87 -17.92 -16.42
C ILE A 365 -3.19 -16.73 -15.50
N LYS A 366 -3.18 -15.51 -16.02
CA LYS A 366 -3.52 -14.29 -15.26
C LYS A 366 -4.98 -14.26 -14.79
N GLN A 367 -5.86 -14.97 -15.49
CA GLN A 367 -7.28 -15.08 -15.13
C GLN A 367 -7.55 -16.01 -13.94
N THR A 368 -6.53 -16.73 -13.44
CA THR A 368 -6.71 -17.50 -12.20
C THR A 368 -6.86 -16.55 -11.01
N PRO A 369 -7.91 -16.71 -10.18
CA PRO A 369 -8.25 -15.76 -9.12
C PRO A 369 -7.16 -15.54 -8.06
N LEU A 370 -6.18 -16.42 -7.98
CA LEU A 370 -5.16 -16.46 -6.94
C LEU A 370 -3.80 -15.90 -7.39
N TRP A 371 -3.64 -15.60 -8.67
CA TRP A 371 -2.36 -15.10 -9.16
C TRP A 371 -2.21 -13.58 -8.93
N PRO A 372 -1.06 -13.08 -8.43
CA PRO A 372 0.15 -13.79 -8.00
C PRO A 372 0.14 -14.27 -6.53
N PHE A 373 -1.00 -14.31 -5.88
CA PHE A 373 -1.15 -14.70 -4.48
C PHE A 373 -1.69 -16.12 -4.38
N ALA A 374 -1.09 -16.94 -3.51
CA ALA A 374 -1.47 -18.35 -3.35
C ALA A 374 -2.83 -18.52 -2.67
N ALA A 375 -3.21 -17.59 -1.77
CA ALA A 375 -4.47 -17.60 -1.05
C ALA A 375 -5.04 -16.18 -0.95
N ARG A 376 -6.36 -16.08 -0.81
CA ARG A 376 -7.05 -14.81 -0.58
C ARG A 376 -7.03 -14.46 0.90
N PRO A 377 -6.38 -13.37 1.31
CA PRO A 377 -6.48 -12.88 2.67
C PRO A 377 -7.83 -12.20 2.89
N SER A 378 -8.40 -12.32 4.07
CA SER A 378 -9.65 -11.63 4.43
C SER A 378 -9.46 -10.13 4.57
N ALA A 379 -8.28 -9.71 5.03
CA ALA A 379 -7.98 -8.31 5.31
C ALA A 379 -6.55 -7.93 4.86
N ALA A 380 -6.32 -6.62 4.70
CA ALA A 380 -5.00 -6.06 4.47
C ALA A 380 -4.74 -4.87 5.42
N LEU A 381 -3.49 -4.70 5.85
CA LEU A 381 -3.03 -3.52 6.60
C LEU A 381 -1.83 -2.90 5.91
N ALA A 382 -2.05 -1.74 5.31
CA ALA A 382 -1.02 -0.92 4.71
C ALA A 382 -0.65 0.27 5.61
N SER A 383 0.49 0.90 5.33
CA SER A 383 0.90 2.18 5.91
C SER A 383 1.05 3.22 4.81
N PHE A 384 0.70 4.46 5.13
CA PHE A 384 0.95 5.62 4.30
C PHE A 384 1.55 6.72 5.18
N ASP A 385 2.86 6.87 5.13
CA ASP A 385 3.61 7.74 6.03
C ASP A 385 3.93 9.05 5.33
N GLY A 386 3.04 10.05 5.50
CA GLY A 386 3.24 11.42 5.05
C GLY A 386 4.13 12.22 6.00
N ALA A 387 4.30 13.52 5.70
CA ALA A 387 5.18 14.40 6.47
C ALA A 387 4.77 14.50 7.95
N GLY A 388 5.77 14.46 8.84
CA GLY A 388 5.56 14.56 10.29
C GLY A 388 5.06 15.94 10.76
N VAL A 389 5.08 16.94 9.90
CA VAL A 389 4.63 18.32 10.15
C VAL A 389 3.65 18.78 9.10
N VAL A 390 2.87 19.83 9.43
CA VAL A 390 1.93 20.44 8.49
C VAL A 390 2.68 20.94 7.25
N ARG A 391 2.12 20.67 6.08
CA ARG A 391 2.66 21.04 4.77
C ARG A 391 1.66 21.89 3.97
N TYR A 392 2.14 22.41 2.84
CA TYR A 392 1.38 23.28 1.94
C TYR A 392 1.38 22.73 0.52
N LEU A 393 0.25 22.75 -0.14
CA LEU A 393 0.07 22.42 -1.55
C LEU A 393 -0.28 23.69 -2.33
N ALA A 394 0.52 24.05 -3.32
CA ALA A 394 0.31 25.27 -4.10
C ALA A 394 0.10 26.54 -3.21
N GLY A 395 0.87 26.65 -2.13
CA GLY A 395 0.77 27.72 -1.15
C GLY A 395 -0.43 27.63 -0.20
N CYS A 396 -1.25 26.57 -0.28
CA CYS A 396 -2.43 26.36 0.55
C CYS A 396 -2.15 25.29 1.61
N ARG A 397 -2.57 25.56 2.86
CA ARG A 397 -2.34 24.66 3.99
C ARG A 397 -3.11 23.36 3.82
N VAL A 398 -2.41 22.24 4.03
CA VAL A 398 -3.00 20.89 4.08
C VAL A 398 -3.30 20.55 5.55
N ASP A 399 -4.58 20.49 5.90
CA ASP A 399 -5.02 20.19 7.26
C ASP A 399 -5.15 18.70 7.53
N GLU A 400 -5.44 17.92 6.48
CA GLU A 400 -5.67 16.48 6.59
C GLU A 400 -5.11 15.78 5.36
N LEU A 401 -4.48 14.63 5.61
CA LEU A 401 -4.07 13.68 4.59
C LEU A 401 -4.53 12.30 5.02
N VAL A 402 -5.28 11.63 4.14
CA VAL A 402 -5.64 10.22 4.28
C VAL A 402 -5.46 9.50 2.95
N ALA A 403 -5.16 8.20 3.02
CA ALA A 403 -4.98 7.38 1.83
C ALA A 403 -5.70 6.04 2.00
N TRP A 404 -6.17 5.49 0.90
CA TRP A 404 -6.70 4.13 0.81
C TRP A 404 -5.83 3.34 -0.16
N SER A 405 -5.22 2.28 0.33
CA SER A 405 -4.55 1.29 -0.50
C SER A 405 -5.59 0.40 -1.18
N PRO A 406 -5.34 -0.09 -2.40
CA PRO A 406 -6.27 -0.99 -3.09
C PRO A 406 -6.43 -2.31 -2.31
N GLN A 407 -7.48 -3.07 -2.65
CA GLN A 407 -7.75 -4.41 -2.08
C GLN A 407 -6.84 -5.45 -2.78
N ILE A 408 -5.57 -5.46 -2.38
CA ILE A 408 -4.57 -6.38 -2.93
C ILE A 408 -4.99 -7.83 -2.64
N ALA A 409 -4.76 -8.74 -3.58
CA ALA A 409 -5.14 -10.15 -3.49
C ALA A 409 -6.64 -10.37 -3.21
N ASP A 410 -7.49 -9.42 -3.62
CA ASP A 410 -8.94 -9.44 -3.39
C ASP A 410 -9.35 -9.48 -1.91
N ALA A 411 -8.53 -8.96 -1.03
CA ALA A 411 -8.88 -8.83 0.39
C ALA A 411 -10.23 -8.11 0.54
N GLY A 412 -11.15 -8.68 1.28
CA GLY A 412 -12.50 -8.14 1.47
C GLY A 412 -12.49 -6.76 2.11
N VAL A 413 -11.55 -6.50 3.00
CA VAL A 413 -11.33 -5.20 3.65
C VAL A 413 -9.85 -4.82 3.64
N SER A 414 -9.55 -3.55 3.33
CA SER A 414 -8.19 -2.99 3.46
C SER A 414 -8.21 -1.83 4.44
N VAL A 415 -7.30 -1.87 5.41
CA VAL A 415 -7.07 -0.80 6.38
C VAL A 415 -5.74 -0.13 6.02
N THR A 416 -5.71 1.21 6.03
CA THR A 416 -4.45 1.93 5.87
C THR A 416 -4.21 2.83 7.09
N ALA A 417 -3.05 2.68 7.71
CA ALA A 417 -2.57 3.55 8.77
C ALA A 417 -1.92 4.78 8.14
N CYS A 418 -2.63 5.91 8.12
CA CYS A 418 -2.17 7.16 7.52
C CYS A 418 -1.58 8.07 8.59
N ARG A 419 -0.30 8.40 8.45
CA ARG A 419 0.39 9.35 9.33
C ARG A 419 0.59 10.67 8.62
N TYR A 420 0.20 11.76 9.27
CA TYR A 420 0.45 13.11 8.77
C TYR A 420 0.43 14.13 9.93
N ALA A 421 1.39 15.05 9.95
CA ALA A 421 1.48 16.12 10.95
C ALA A 421 1.39 15.63 12.41
N GLY A 422 2.06 14.52 12.73
CA GLY A 422 2.07 13.91 14.06
C GLY A 422 0.76 13.20 14.45
N GLN A 423 -0.17 13.08 13.52
CA GLN A 423 -1.46 12.41 13.71
C GLN A 423 -1.52 11.11 12.90
N LEU A 424 -2.16 10.11 13.47
CA LEU A 424 -2.57 8.88 12.82
C LEU A 424 -4.07 8.95 12.49
N ARG A 425 -4.46 8.48 11.31
CA ARG A 425 -5.83 8.15 10.95
C ARG A 425 -5.89 6.73 10.40
N LEU A 426 -6.90 5.99 10.82
CA LEU A 426 -7.21 4.68 10.25
C LEU A 426 -8.22 4.87 9.14
N THR A 427 -7.85 4.52 7.92
CA THR A 427 -8.77 4.50 6.78
C THR A 427 -9.17 3.06 6.51
N VAL A 428 -10.41 2.86 6.11
CA VAL A 428 -10.96 1.56 5.76
C VAL A 428 -11.59 1.66 4.38
N ILE A 429 -11.34 0.67 3.55
CA ILE A 429 -12.03 0.45 2.27
C ILE A 429 -12.46 -1.01 2.20
N ALA A 430 -13.70 -1.24 1.83
CA ALA A 430 -14.22 -2.58 1.59
C ALA A 430 -15.11 -2.59 0.33
N ASP A 431 -15.13 -3.72 -0.37
CA ASP A 431 -16.11 -3.97 -1.42
C ASP A 431 -17.46 -4.34 -0.81
N ARG A 432 -18.55 -4.03 -1.50
CA ARG A 432 -19.90 -4.34 -1.04
C ARG A 432 -20.14 -5.85 -0.83
N SER A 433 -19.43 -6.69 -1.59
CA SER A 433 -19.51 -8.15 -1.44
C SER A 433 -19.12 -8.63 -0.03
N ALA A 434 -18.25 -7.92 0.65
CA ALA A 434 -17.82 -8.24 2.01
C ALA A 434 -18.96 -8.14 3.04
N ASN A 435 -20.07 -7.47 2.68
CA ASN A 435 -21.21 -7.22 3.56
C ASN A 435 -20.79 -6.73 4.97
N LEU A 436 -19.80 -5.82 4.96
CA LEU A 436 -19.21 -5.22 6.15
C LEU A 436 -19.78 -3.82 6.36
N ASP A 437 -20.19 -3.50 7.57
CA ASP A 437 -20.41 -2.11 7.97
C ASP A 437 -19.05 -1.41 8.17
N VAL A 438 -18.60 -0.70 7.13
CA VAL A 438 -17.28 -0.06 7.09
C VAL A 438 -17.12 0.97 8.21
N GLN A 439 -18.17 1.71 8.55
CA GLN A 439 -18.14 2.72 9.62
C GLN A 439 -18.03 2.08 10.99
N ARG A 440 -18.84 1.04 11.24
CA ARG A 440 -18.78 0.28 12.48
C ARG A 440 -17.43 -0.41 12.63
N PHE A 441 -16.92 -1.05 11.57
CA PHE A 441 -15.61 -1.69 11.59
C PHE A 441 -14.47 -0.70 11.94
N GLN A 442 -14.48 0.47 11.31
CA GLN A 442 -13.51 1.54 11.61
C GLN A 442 -13.66 2.03 13.05
N SER A 443 -14.91 2.19 13.53
CA SER A 443 -15.18 2.58 14.91
C SER A 443 -14.66 1.53 15.90
N ASP A 444 -14.90 0.24 15.65
CA ASP A 444 -14.43 -0.87 16.50
C ASP A 444 -12.88 -0.88 16.56
N CYS A 445 -12.19 -0.69 15.42
CA CYS A 445 -10.74 -0.53 15.39
C CYS A 445 -10.27 0.67 16.24
N THR A 446 -10.96 1.80 16.15
CA THR A 446 -10.60 3.03 16.87
C THR A 446 -10.85 2.90 18.37
N VAL A 447 -11.95 2.27 18.75
CA VAL A 447 -12.27 1.99 20.16
C VAL A 447 -11.24 1.06 20.77
N ALA A 448 -10.89 -0.04 20.09
CA ALA A 448 -9.84 -0.96 20.56
C ALA A 448 -8.50 -0.24 20.72
N LEU A 449 -8.12 0.61 19.76
CA LEU A 449 -6.90 1.41 19.83
C LEU A 449 -6.94 2.40 21.02
N THR A 450 -8.04 3.11 21.18
CA THR A 450 -8.18 4.10 22.28
C THR A 450 -8.12 3.44 23.64
N GLN A 451 -8.74 2.28 23.79
CA GLN A 451 -8.68 1.47 25.03
C GLN A 451 -7.26 1.00 25.31
N ALA A 452 -6.55 0.48 24.29
CA ALA A 452 -5.15 0.08 24.42
C ALA A 452 -4.26 1.26 24.84
N LEU A 453 -4.46 2.44 24.25
CA LEU A 453 -3.72 3.66 24.62
C LEU A 453 -4.03 4.12 26.06
N ALA A 454 -5.26 3.97 26.53
CA ALA A 454 -5.65 4.33 27.91
C ALA A 454 -5.07 3.36 28.94
N SER A 455 -5.07 2.06 28.64
CA SER A 455 -4.63 1.01 29.59
C SER A 455 -3.10 0.99 29.79
N HIS A 456 -2.32 1.44 28.82
CA HIS A 456 -0.85 1.31 28.80
C HIS A 456 -0.09 2.62 28.92
N LEU A 457 -0.77 3.77 29.07
CA LEU A 457 -0.17 5.08 29.31
C LEU A 457 -0.35 5.60 30.75
N ASN A 458 -1.01 4.82 31.63
CA ASN A 458 -1.24 5.17 33.04
C ASN A 458 -0.19 4.55 33.99
N TYR A 459 0.99 4.20 33.48
CA TYR A 459 2.14 3.75 34.29
C TYR A 459 3.35 4.64 34.09
#